data_d9b6ee1fb8de1499fac1acd7ed6f3702
#
_entry.id   d9b6ee1fb8de1499fac1acd7ed6f3702
#
_cell.length_a   1.000
_cell.length_b   1.000
_cell.length_c   1.000
_cell.angle_alpha   90.00
_cell.angle_beta   90.00
_cell.angle_gamma   90.00
#
_symmetry.space_group_name_H-M   'P 1'
#
loop_
_entity.id
_entity.type
_entity.pdbx_description
1 polymer ?
#
loop_
_entity_poly.entity_id
_entity_poly.type
_entity_poly.pdbx_seq_one_letter_code
_entity_poly.pdbx_strand_id
1 'polypeptide(L)'
;MREYSAHLIPEGGYNAIPKIHGEGWMMVGDAGMFVNSVHREGSNLAMTTGRLAAETLIELRREGKSFSATHLARYRTKLDDSFVMKDLKKYRNLPEVFENNHQFFTQYPELINRAAHTMLLVDGADKKSKERDIRKSFFAKRSAFGLIGDAFKLWRAFE
;
A
#
# COMPACT_ATOMS: atom_id res chain seq x y z
N MET A 1 -9.85 -11.94 28.50
CA MET A 1 -10.09 -11.96 27.06
C MET A 1 -11.05 -13.10 26.76
N ARG A 2 -12.23 -12.82 26.21
CA ARG A 2 -13.25 -13.87 25.96
C ARG A 2 -13.08 -14.49 24.58
N GLU A 3 -12.60 -13.73 23.60
CA GLU A 3 -12.33 -14.19 22.24
C GLU A 3 -11.10 -13.50 21.67
N TYR A 4 -10.35 -14.21 20.86
CA TYR A 4 -9.23 -13.68 20.06
C TYR A 4 -9.26 -14.36 18.69
N SER A 5 -9.21 -13.55 17.65
CA SER A 5 -9.01 -14.03 16.28
C SER A 5 -7.92 -13.23 15.60
N ALA A 6 -7.11 -13.91 14.82
CA ALA A 6 -6.10 -13.29 13.97
C ALA A 6 -5.99 -14.07 12.66
N HIS A 7 -5.69 -13.35 11.58
CA HIS A 7 -5.43 -13.94 10.27
C HIS A 7 -4.33 -13.14 9.57
N LEU A 8 -3.70 -13.77 8.59
CA LEU A 8 -2.70 -13.14 7.74
C LEU A 8 -3.41 -12.37 6.62
N ILE A 9 -2.97 -11.12 6.40
CA ILE A 9 -3.42 -10.29 5.30
C ILE A 9 -2.36 -10.32 4.21
N PRO A 10 -2.73 -10.60 2.93
CA PRO A 10 -1.76 -10.60 1.83
C PRO A 10 -1.35 -9.17 1.48
N GLU A 11 -0.07 -8.86 1.59
CA GLU A 11 0.48 -7.52 1.32
C GLU A 11 1.40 -7.47 0.08
N GLY A 12 1.30 -8.45 -0.82
CA GLY A 12 2.15 -8.54 -2.01
C GLY A 12 1.92 -7.44 -3.05
N GLY A 13 0.83 -6.69 -2.94
CA GLY A 13 0.51 -5.56 -3.81
C GLY A 13 0.28 -5.94 -5.27
N TYR A 14 0.37 -4.96 -6.16
CA TYR A 14 0.07 -5.09 -7.59
C TYR A 14 0.84 -6.23 -8.28
N ASN A 15 2.13 -6.38 -7.99
CA ASN A 15 3.00 -7.36 -8.64
C ASN A 15 2.72 -8.81 -8.23
N ALA A 16 1.98 -9.02 -7.13
CA ALA A 16 1.59 -10.32 -6.63
C ALA A 16 0.16 -10.74 -7.04
N ILE A 17 -0.56 -9.90 -7.79
CA ILE A 17 -1.91 -10.23 -8.27
C ILE A 17 -1.86 -11.48 -9.15
N PRO A 18 -2.55 -12.57 -8.77
CA PRO A 18 -2.55 -13.80 -9.54
C PRO A 18 -3.45 -13.69 -10.78
N LYS A 19 -3.63 -14.78 -11.51
CA LYS A 19 -4.72 -14.88 -12.47
C LYS A 19 -6.05 -14.73 -11.74
N ILE A 20 -6.84 -13.70 -12.06
CA ILE A 20 -8.03 -13.32 -11.30
C ILE A 20 -9.36 -13.83 -11.86
N HIS A 21 -9.34 -14.51 -13.01
CA HIS A 21 -10.50 -15.17 -13.60
C HIS A 21 -10.07 -16.37 -14.41
N GLY A 22 -11.01 -17.29 -14.61
CA GLY A 22 -10.84 -18.47 -15.45
C GLY A 22 -12.19 -19.06 -15.85
N GLU A 23 -12.20 -20.32 -16.21
CA GLU A 23 -13.44 -21.01 -16.61
C GLU A 23 -14.34 -21.19 -15.38
N GLY A 24 -15.46 -20.47 -15.36
CA GLY A 24 -16.45 -20.53 -14.29
C GLY A 24 -16.07 -19.85 -12.96
N TRP A 25 -14.98 -19.10 -12.88
CA TRP A 25 -14.56 -18.48 -11.61
C TRP A 25 -13.92 -17.10 -11.79
N MET A 26 -14.03 -16.27 -10.73
CA MET A 26 -13.35 -14.99 -10.56
C MET A 26 -12.85 -14.86 -9.10
N MET A 27 -11.76 -14.15 -8.90
CA MET A 27 -11.21 -13.83 -7.58
C MET A 27 -11.50 -12.37 -7.21
N VAL A 28 -11.85 -12.14 -5.94
CA VAL A 28 -12.15 -10.81 -5.39
C VAL A 28 -11.46 -10.62 -4.05
N GLY A 29 -11.31 -9.38 -3.62
CA GLY A 29 -10.74 -9.04 -2.32
C GLY A 29 -9.33 -9.61 -2.10
N ASP A 30 -9.05 -10.01 -0.89
CA ASP A 30 -7.74 -10.49 -0.44
C ASP A 30 -7.25 -11.72 -1.22
N ALA A 31 -8.17 -12.62 -1.62
CA ALA A 31 -7.84 -13.78 -2.45
C ALA A 31 -7.21 -13.39 -3.80
N GLY A 32 -7.56 -12.21 -4.34
CA GLY A 32 -6.97 -11.64 -5.56
C GLY A 32 -5.82 -10.67 -5.28
N MET A 33 -5.28 -10.59 -4.07
CA MET A 33 -4.26 -9.62 -3.65
C MET A 33 -4.73 -8.14 -3.76
N PHE A 34 -6.03 -7.89 -3.69
CA PHE A 34 -6.57 -6.53 -3.76
C PHE A 34 -6.52 -5.85 -2.39
N VAL A 35 -5.30 -5.66 -1.89
CA VAL A 35 -5.00 -4.98 -0.63
C VAL A 35 -3.95 -3.91 -0.88
N ASN A 36 -4.22 -2.69 -0.43
CA ASN A 36 -3.27 -1.60 -0.44
C ASN A 36 -2.56 -1.52 0.91
N SER A 37 -1.38 -2.14 1.00
CA SER A 37 -0.57 -2.18 2.23
C SER A 37 -0.08 -0.80 2.68
N VAL A 38 0.07 0.15 1.76
CA VAL A 38 0.54 1.52 2.04
C VAL A 38 -0.51 2.32 2.82
N HIS A 39 -1.76 2.26 2.36
CA HIS A 39 -2.88 2.96 2.99
C HIS A 39 -3.68 2.10 3.99
N ARG A 40 -3.30 0.83 4.16
CA ARG A 40 -4.00 -0.13 5.03
C ARG A 40 -5.47 -0.32 4.62
N GLU A 41 -5.71 -0.34 3.30
CA GLU A 41 -7.03 -0.47 2.71
C GLU A 41 -7.21 -1.87 2.12
N GLY A 42 -8.23 -2.58 2.58
CA GLY A 42 -8.64 -3.88 2.06
C GLY A 42 -10.14 -3.94 1.84
N SER A 43 -10.95 -3.47 2.82
CA SER A 43 -12.41 -3.62 2.79
C SER A 43 -13.06 -2.91 1.60
N ASN A 44 -12.68 -1.66 1.32
CA ASN A 44 -13.20 -0.89 0.17
C ASN A 44 -12.79 -1.52 -1.18
N LEU A 45 -11.55 -2.07 -1.26
CA LEU A 45 -11.09 -2.77 -2.45
C LEU A 45 -11.85 -4.10 -2.61
N ALA A 46 -12.04 -4.87 -1.54
CA ALA A 46 -12.81 -6.11 -1.56
C ALA A 46 -14.27 -5.88 -1.98
N MET A 47 -14.94 -4.87 -1.42
CA MET A 47 -16.31 -4.50 -1.80
C MET A 47 -16.39 -4.08 -3.27
N THR A 48 -15.43 -3.29 -3.76
CA THR A 48 -15.41 -2.83 -5.14
C THR A 48 -15.18 -3.98 -6.12
N THR A 49 -14.18 -4.84 -5.85
CA THR A 49 -13.90 -6.00 -6.70
C THR A 49 -15.06 -6.99 -6.71
N GLY A 50 -15.71 -7.22 -5.56
CA GLY A 50 -16.94 -8.02 -5.46
C GLY A 50 -18.09 -7.44 -6.27
N ARG A 51 -18.32 -6.13 -6.22
CA ARG A 51 -19.33 -5.44 -7.03
C ARG A 51 -19.05 -5.60 -8.51
N LEU A 52 -17.83 -5.34 -8.98
CA LEU A 52 -17.46 -5.46 -10.40
C LEU A 52 -17.59 -6.89 -10.92
N ALA A 53 -17.27 -7.89 -10.08
CA ALA A 53 -17.50 -9.30 -10.41
C ALA A 53 -18.99 -9.61 -10.55
N ALA A 54 -19.84 -9.16 -9.61
CA ALA A 54 -21.28 -9.36 -9.66
C ALA A 54 -21.91 -8.68 -10.89
N GLU A 55 -21.53 -7.43 -11.19
CA GLU A 55 -21.98 -6.72 -12.40
C GLU A 55 -21.63 -7.50 -13.66
N THR A 56 -20.42 -8.06 -13.73
CA THR A 56 -19.99 -8.88 -14.88
C THR A 56 -20.86 -10.12 -15.05
N LEU A 57 -21.16 -10.82 -13.96
CA LEU A 57 -22.04 -12.01 -14.04
C LEU A 57 -23.47 -11.66 -14.45
N ILE A 58 -24.02 -10.56 -13.91
CA ILE A 58 -25.36 -10.09 -14.25
C ILE A 58 -25.47 -9.72 -15.74
N GLU A 59 -24.47 -9.02 -16.26
CA GLU A 59 -24.42 -8.64 -17.69
C GLU A 59 -24.36 -9.88 -18.58
N LEU A 60 -23.43 -10.81 -18.31
CA LEU A 60 -23.29 -12.03 -19.09
C LEU A 60 -24.57 -12.87 -19.07
N ARG A 61 -25.22 -12.95 -17.91
CA ARG A 61 -26.49 -13.69 -17.78
C ARG A 61 -27.61 -13.04 -18.59
N ARG A 62 -27.72 -11.70 -18.60
CA ARG A 62 -28.67 -10.95 -19.40
C ARG A 62 -28.43 -11.12 -20.90
N GLU A 63 -27.17 -11.26 -21.30
CA GLU A 63 -26.77 -11.49 -22.69
C GLU A 63 -26.91 -12.98 -23.12
N GLY A 64 -27.29 -13.87 -22.22
CA GLY A 64 -27.36 -15.32 -22.50
C GLY A 64 -25.99 -15.96 -22.74
N LYS A 65 -24.92 -15.34 -22.27
CA LYS A 65 -23.54 -15.82 -22.43
C LYS A 65 -23.12 -16.77 -21.29
N SER A 66 -22.27 -17.73 -21.64
CA SER A 66 -21.64 -18.62 -20.68
C SER A 66 -20.61 -17.89 -19.81
N PHE A 67 -20.28 -18.46 -18.65
CA PHE A 67 -19.21 -17.95 -17.78
C PHE A 67 -17.84 -18.51 -18.16
N SER A 68 -17.54 -18.54 -19.45
CA SER A 68 -16.23 -18.94 -19.96
C SER A 68 -15.13 -17.93 -19.57
N ALA A 69 -13.89 -18.38 -19.56
CA ALA A 69 -12.74 -17.51 -19.30
C ALA A 69 -12.72 -16.28 -20.21
N THR A 70 -13.08 -16.44 -21.49
CA THR A 70 -13.15 -15.34 -22.46
C THR A 70 -14.21 -14.31 -22.10
N HIS A 71 -15.40 -14.72 -21.69
CA HIS A 71 -16.46 -13.80 -21.29
C HIS A 71 -16.17 -13.15 -19.94
N LEU A 72 -15.62 -13.91 -18.98
CA LEU A 72 -15.23 -13.41 -17.67
C LEU A 72 -14.03 -12.44 -17.71
N ALA A 73 -13.30 -12.39 -18.83
CA ALA A 73 -12.26 -11.37 -19.05
C ALA A 73 -12.79 -9.93 -18.94
N ARG A 74 -14.10 -9.68 -19.12
CA ARG A 74 -14.73 -8.38 -18.87
C ARG A 74 -14.52 -7.88 -17.43
N TYR A 75 -14.48 -8.80 -16.48
CA TYR A 75 -14.14 -8.45 -15.08
C TYR A 75 -12.76 -7.81 -15.00
N ARG A 76 -11.76 -8.38 -15.68
CA ARG A 76 -10.41 -7.80 -15.74
C ARG A 76 -10.43 -6.39 -16.33
N THR A 77 -11.13 -6.19 -17.44
CA THR A 77 -11.25 -4.85 -18.06
C THR A 77 -11.86 -3.83 -17.09
N LYS A 78 -12.97 -4.19 -16.43
CA LYS A 78 -13.60 -3.31 -15.44
C LYS A 78 -12.67 -3.00 -14.26
N LEU A 79 -11.87 -3.97 -13.80
CA LEU A 79 -10.89 -3.76 -12.75
C LEU A 79 -9.78 -2.80 -13.18
N ASP A 80 -9.22 -2.99 -14.38
CA ASP A 80 -8.16 -2.14 -14.91
C ASP A 80 -8.60 -0.67 -15.02
N ASP A 81 -9.87 -0.42 -15.32
CA ASP A 81 -10.46 0.92 -15.37
C ASP A 81 -10.81 1.49 -13.98
N SER A 82 -10.87 0.64 -12.95
CA SER A 82 -11.25 1.04 -11.60
C SER A 82 -10.11 1.72 -10.84
N PHE A 83 -10.47 2.43 -9.75
CA PHE A 83 -9.48 2.98 -8.82
C PHE A 83 -8.64 1.90 -8.15
N VAL A 84 -9.19 0.68 -7.95
CA VAL A 84 -8.50 -0.45 -7.32
C VAL A 84 -7.17 -0.74 -8.03
N MET A 85 -7.22 -0.97 -9.35
CA MET A 85 -6.02 -1.28 -10.12
C MET A 85 -5.13 -0.06 -10.31
N LYS A 86 -5.69 1.13 -10.42
CA LYS A 86 -4.92 2.38 -10.56
C LYS A 86 -4.11 2.66 -9.30
N ASP A 87 -4.72 2.52 -8.12
CA ASP A 87 -4.04 2.74 -6.85
C ASP A 87 -3.00 1.65 -6.56
N LEU A 88 -3.35 0.39 -6.74
CA LEU A 88 -2.39 -0.70 -6.57
C LEU A 88 -1.17 -0.55 -7.50
N LYS A 89 -1.40 -0.15 -8.76
CA LYS A 89 -0.33 0.09 -9.74
C LYS A 89 0.55 1.27 -9.34
N LYS A 90 -0.05 2.35 -8.83
CA LYS A 90 0.69 3.52 -8.33
C LYS A 90 1.67 3.16 -7.24
N TYR A 91 1.30 2.26 -6.35
CA TYR A 91 2.12 1.88 -5.18
C TYR A 91 2.90 0.57 -5.38
N ARG A 92 2.98 0.04 -6.61
CA ARG A 92 3.56 -1.28 -6.93
C ARG A 92 5.01 -1.50 -6.47
N ASN A 93 5.80 -0.42 -6.40
CA ASN A 93 7.21 -0.49 -6.04
C ASN A 93 7.46 -0.28 -4.53
N LEU A 94 6.50 0.25 -3.78
CA LEU A 94 6.67 0.57 -2.35
C LEU A 94 6.92 -0.64 -1.46
N PRO A 95 6.24 -1.80 -1.61
CA PRO A 95 6.53 -2.97 -0.80
C PRO A 95 7.99 -3.37 -0.84
N GLU A 96 8.60 -3.46 -2.02
CA GLU A 96 10.01 -3.80 -2.20
C GLU A 96 10.95 -2.73 -1.59
N VAL A 97 10.62 -1.45 -1.77
CA VAL A 97 11.41 -0.36 -1.16
C VAL A 97 11.38 -0.45 0.37
N PHE A 98 10.24 -0.76 0.96
CA PHE A 98 10.10 -0.90 2.41
C PHE A 98 10.80 -2.16 2.94
N GLU A 99 10.69 -3.28 2.26
CA GLU A 99 11.36 -4.53 2.62
C GLU A 99 12.89 -4.39 2.61
N ASN A 100 13.43 -3.68 1.64
CA ASN A 100 14.87 -3.46 1.49
C ASN A 100 15.43 -2.27 2.29
N ASN A 101 14.60 -1.49 2.97
CA ASN A 101 15.01 -0.27 3.67
C ASN A 101 14.34 -0.15 5.05
N HIS A 102 14.69 -1.06 5.96
CA HIS A 102 14.15 -1.13 7.32
C HIS A 102 14.27 0.17 8.13
N GLN A 103 15.22 1.07 7.78
CA GLN A 103 15.37 2.36 8.42
C GLN A 103 14.11 3.24 8.34
N PHE A 104 13.23 3.02 7.36
CA PHE A 104 11.95 3.74 7.25
C PHE A 104 11.00 3.43 8.42
N PHE A 105 11.12 2.24 9.01
CA PHE A 105 10.28 1.81 10.14
C PHE A 105 10.98 1.82 11.50
N THR A 106 12.30 1.98 11.52
CA THR A 106 13.10 1.96 12.75
C THR A 106 13.70 3.33 13.05
N GLN A 107 14.62 3.80 12.22
CA GLN A 107 15.40 5.01 12.49
C GLN A 107 14.60 6.30 12.29
N TYR A 108 13.86 6.40 11.17
CA TYR A 108 13.12 7.63 10.86
C TYR A 108 11.97 7.92 11.83
N PRO A 109 11.13 6.96 12.24
CA PRO A 109 10.12 7.21 13.27
C PRO A 109 10.72 7.69 14.59
N GLU A 110 11.84 7.10 15.03
CA GLU A 110 12.55 7.55 16.23
C GLU A 110 13.06 8.99 16.09
N LEU A 111 13.71 9.31 14.96
CA LEU A 111 14.24 10.65 14.69
C LEU A 111 13.14 11.71 14.60
N ILE A 112 12.02 11.39 13.94
CA ILE A 112 10.87 12.30 13.82
C ILE A 112 10.23 12.53 15.19
N ASN A 113 10.02 11.48 15.96
CA ASN A 113 9.44 11.59 17.31
C ASN A 113 10.34 12.43 18.22
N ARG A 114 11.65 12.19 18.20
CA ARG A 114 12.63 12.98 18.94
C ARG A 114 12.64 14.44 18.51
N ALA A 115 12.58 14.70 17.20
CA ALA A 115 12.54 16.06 16.67
C ALA A 115 11.28 16.80 17.12
N ALA A 116 10.12 16.15 17.05
CA ALA A 116 8.86 16.71 17.54
C ALA A 116 8.92 17.00 19.03
N HIS A 117 9.38 16.05 19.84
CA HIS A 117 9.57 16.25 21.28
C HIS A 117 10.49 17.44 21.57
N THR A 118 11.67 17.50 20.95
CA THR A 118 12.64 18.58 21.16
C THR A 118 12.04 19.94 20.77
N MET A 119 11.31 20.03 19.67
CA MET A 119 10.74 21.28 19.20
C MET A 119 9.57 21.77 20.07
N LEU A 120 8.72 20.85 20.52
CA LEU A 120 7.52 21.16 21.30
C LEU A 120 7.79 21.34 22.80
N LEU A 121 8.91 20.82 23.32
CA LEU A 121 9.27 20.96 24.73
C LEU A 121 9.44 22.44 25.10
N VAL A 122 8.83 22.86 26.21
CA VAL A 122 8.95 24.22 26.78
C VAL A 122 9.94 24.17 27.94
N ASP A 123 11.23 24.44 27.65
CA ASP A 123 12.35 24.29 28.57
C ASP A 123 13.24 25.54 28.67
N GLY A 124 12.78 26.66 28.06
CA GLY A 124 13.55 27.92 28.03
C GLY A 124 14.66 27.97 26.96
N ALA A 125 14.93 26.86 26.25
CA ALA A 125 15.89 26.86 25.15
C ALA A 125 15.33 27.58 23.91
N ASP A 126 16.20 28.33 23.23
CA ASP A 126 15.83 29.02 21.98
C ASP A 126 15.63 28.02 20.82
N LYS A 127 14.80 28.40 19.86
CA LYS A 127 14.43 27.54 18.73
C LYS A 127 15.65 27.20 17.84
N LYS A 128 16.60 28.11 17.68
CA LYS A 128 17.81 27.89 16.87
C LYS A 128 18.70 26.80 17.46
N SER A 129 18.81 26.75 18.81
CA SER A 129 19.50 25.66 19.50
C SER A 129 18.79 24.32 19.28
N LYS A 130 17.47 24.28 19.41
CA LYS A 130 16.66 23.09 19.17
C LYS A 130 16.78 22.56 17.74
N GLU A 131 16.70 23.44 16.75
CA GLU A 131 16.89 23.09 15.34
C GLU A 131 18.29 22.51 15.06
N ARG A 132 19.32 23.07 15.68
CA ARG A 132 20.68 22.56 15.60
C ARG A 132 20.81 21.16 16.16
N ASP A 133 20.20 20.89 17.31
CA ASP A 133 20.26 19.59 17.96
C ASP A 133 19.45 18.53 17.18
N ILE A 134 18.31 18.89 16.65
CA ILE A 134 17.54 18.05 15.73
C ILE A 134 18.40 17.69 14.51
N ARG A 135 18.97 18.68 13.84
CA ARG A 135 19.85 18.45 12.68
C ARG A 135 21.04 17.54 13.02
N LYS A 136 21.70 17.75 14.15
CA LYS A 136 22.80 16.90 14.62
C LYS A 136 22.33 15.45 14.81
N SER A 137 21.13 15.23 15.37
CA SER A 137 20.61 13.90 15.62
C SER A 137 20.35 13.13 14.31
N PHE A 138 19.88 13.80 13.25
CA PHE A 138 19.70 13.21 11.94
C PHE A 138 21.04 12.80 11.32
N PHE A 139 22.03 13.71 11.31
CA PHE A 139 23.35 13.43 10.74
C PHE A 139 24.19 12.42 11.55
N ALA A 140 23.92 12.27 12.84
CA ALA A 140 24.55 11.22 13.65
C ALA A 140 24.05 9.81 13.31
N LYS A 141 22.81 9.67 12.86
CA LYS A 141 22.20 8.38 12.49
C LYS A 141 22.33 8.07 11.01
N ARG A 142 22.34 9.10 10.13
CA ARG A 142 22.36 8.94 8.69
C ARG A 142 23.19 10.05 8.02
N SER A 143 24.09 9.67 7.13
CA SER A 143 24.87 10.68 6.36
C SER A 143 23.95 11.51 5.44
N ALA A 144 24.40 12.69 5.03
CA ALA A 144 23.67 13.53 4.09
C ALA A 144 23.35 12.80 2.77
N PHE A 145 24.31 12.06 2.25
CA PHE A 145 24.10 11.23 1.05
C PHE A 145 23.09 10.10 1.29
N GLY A 146 23.10 9.50 2.48
CA GLY A 146 22.12 8.52 2.89
C GLY A 146 20.70 9.08 2.93
N LEU A 147 20.52 10.27 3.50
CA LEU A 147 19.23 10.97 3.54
C LEU A 147 18.68 11.28 2.14
N ILE A 148 19.56 11.82 1.27
CA ILE A 148 19.20 12.12 -0.13
C ILE A 148 18.85 10.83 -0.88
N GLY A 149 19.65 9.78 -0.72
CA GLY A 149 19.40 8.49 -1.35
C GLY A 149 18.08 7.86 -0.91
N ASP A 150 17.76 7.94 0.38
CA ASP A 150 16.51 7.41 0.92
C ASP A 150 15.30 8.22 0.42
N ALA A 151 15.41 9.56 0.35
CA ALA A 151 14.38 10.42 -0.23
C ALA A 151 14.17 10.11 -1.72
N PHE A 152 15.25 9.90 -2.48
CA PHE A 152 15.16 9.53 -3.90
C PHE A 152 14.51 8.16 -4.12
N LYS A 153 14.82 7.17 -3.26
CA LYS A 153 14.16 5.85 -3.33
C LYS A 153 12.65 5.94 -3.11
N LEU A 154 12.23 6.72 -2.09
CA LEU A 154 10.82 6.95 -1.84
C LEU A 154 10.16 7.67 -3.02
N TRP A 155 10.75 8.75 -3.51
CA TRP A 155 10.22 9.49 -4.65
C TRP A 155 10.02 8.60 -5.87
N ARG A 156 11.04 7.81 -6.24
CA ARG A 156 10.97 6.87 -7.37
C ARG A 156 9.95 5.75 -7.17
N ALA A 157 9.66 5.38 -5.92
CA ALA A 157 8.68 4.33 -5.64
C ALA A 157 7.23 4.76 -5.91
N PHE A 158 6.97 6.08 -6.02
CA PHE A 158 5.67 6.64 -6.38
C PHE A 158 5.50 6.92 -7.88
N GLU A 159 6.52 6.69 -8.70
CA GLU A 159 6.46 6.75 -10.16
C GLU A 159 6.18 5.34 -10.76
#